data_19e27601d96dca9d4f3d8452643d8b1f
#
_entry.id   19e27601d96dca9d4f3d8452643d8b1f
#
_cell.length_a   1.000
_cell.length_b   1.000
_cell.length_c   1.000
_cell.angle_alpha   90.00
_cell.angle_beta   90.00
_cell.angle_gamma   90.00
#
_symmetry.space_group_name_H-M   'P 1'
#
loop_
_entity.id
_entity.type
_entity.pdbx_description
1 polymer ?
#
loop_
_entity_poly.entity_id
_entity_poly.type
_entity_poly.pdbx_seq_one_letter_code
_entity_poly.pdbx_strand_id
1 'polypeptide(L)'
;MTFSHHHAPARRDVDMTQGSITRHLIQFALPLLAGNVFQQLYNMVDTWVVGNFVSNEAFSAVGTVGPIINMLIGFFMGLSSGAGVVISQYYGAHRPEKVRDTVHTAMVLTLVLCAVFTALGLALIPAMLDLMNTPAEVLPESTAYLSIYFSGITGLLIYNMGSGILRAVGDSRRPFYFLVVSAVLNTGLDLLFVIRFHMGVAGVAWATIIAQAVSAVLVLAVLMRTDSCVRVELRRLRVHWDMLKKIVRVGIPAALQMAVTAFSNVFVQSYINHFGADCMSGWTAYTKIDQLMFLPMQSLALSATTFVGQNLGAGDTPRAQQGVRRALGISLAVTAVLMVPVLLFAPQLTAFFNRKAEVVAYGTLLLRYISPFYLLCCINQIYSGALRGAGNSQVPMVIMLGSFVVFRQIYLYIMSHYITNTLLPLAMGYPAGWLVCSAATLLYYRRAALGRQRLVEDN
;
A
#
# COMPACT_ATOMS: atom_id res chain seq x y z
N MET A 1 25.79 -25.42 -42.74
CA MET A 1 25.84 -25.11 -41.31
C MET A 1 24.99 -23.86 -41.09
N THR A 2 23.72 -24.07 -40.85
CA THR A 2 22.74 -22.96 -40.59
C THR A 2 22.62 -22.79 -39.09
N PHE A 3 23.20 -21.71 -38.54
CA PHE A 3 23.01 -21.31 -37.16
C PHE A 3 21.61 -20.75 -36.99
N SER A 4 20.70 -21.57 -36.46
CA SER A 4 19.41 -21.14 -35.98
C SER A 4 19.61 -20.32 -34.71
N HIS A 5 19.53 -19.00 -34.83
CA HIS A 5 19.36 -18.10 -33.68
C HIS A 5 17.94 -18.28 -33.12
N HIS A 6 17.78 -19.21 -32.19
CA HIS A 6 16.62 -19.17 -31.30
C HIS A 6 16.70 -17.87 -30.47
N HIS A 7 15.90 -16.88 -30.85
CA HIS A 7 15.56 -15.77 -29.97
C HIS A 7 14.80 -16.34 -28.77
N ALA A 8 15.54 -16.63 -27.69
CA ALA A 8 14.92 -16.86 -26.40
C ALA A 8 14.10 -15.60 -26.07
N PRO A 9 12.81 -15.70 -25.71
CA PRO A 9 12.02 -14.57 -25.30
C PRO A 9 12.75 -13.88 -24.14
N ALA A 10 12.98 -12.57 -24.25
CA ALA A 10 13.70 -11.79 -23.26
C ALA A 10 13.10 -12.06 -21.88
N ARG A 11 13.90 -12.64 -20.98
CA ARG A 11 13.51 -12.80 -19.57
C ARG A 11 13.17 -11.42 -19.03
N ARG A 12 11.91 -11.21 -18.64
CA ARG A 12 11.42 -9.94 -18.09
C ARG A 12 11.76 -9.80 -16.60
N ASP A 13 12.25 -10.88 -15.98
CA ASP A 13 12.76 -10.87 -14.61
C ASP A 13 14.02 -10.00 -14.56
N VAL A 14 14.11 -9.11 -13.60
CA VAL A 14 15.24 -8.19 -13.45
C VAL A 14 16.06 -8.61 -12.25
N ASP A 15 17.28 -9.06 -12.53
CA ASP A 15 18.28 -9.32 -11.50
C ASP A 15 18.90 -8.00 -11.03
N MET A 16 18.58 -7.60 -9.82
CA MET A 16 19.08 -6.35 -9.22
C MET A 16 20.42 -6.52 -8.50
N THR A 17 21.00 -7.72 -8.50
CA THR A 17 22.29 -7.99 -7.86
C THR A 17 23.47 -7.47 -8.70
N GLN A 18 23.23 -7.15 -9.97
CA GLN A 18 24.23 -6.65 -10.90
C GLN A 18 23.81 -5.31 -11.53
N GLY A 19 24.75 -4.58 -12.12
CA GLY A 19 24.48 -3.34 -12.85
C GLY A 19 24.26 -2.10 -11.97
N SER A 20 23.65 -1.05 -12.55
CA SER A 20 23.49 0.25 -11.89
C SER A 20 22.36 0.25 -10.85
N ILE A 21 22.71 0.50 -9.60
CA ILE A 21 21.79 0.57 -8.47
C ILE A 21 20.67 1.59 -8.71
N THR A 22 21.04 2.81 -9.08
CA THR A 22 20.09 3.92 -9.30
C THR A 22 19.11 3.60 -10.42
N ARG A 23 19.60 2.99 -11.52
CA ARG A 23 18.76 2.60 -12.65
C ARG A 23 17.73 1.53 -12.22
N HIS A 24 18.14 0.52 -11.46
CA HIS A 24 17.23 -0.51 -10.97
C HIS A 24 16.15 0.08 -10.06
N LEU A 25 16.54 0.95 -9.10
CA LEU A 25 15.59 1.58 -8.18
C LEU A 25 14.56 2.42 -8.92
N ILE A 26 14.98 3.26 -9.86
CA ILE A 26 14.07 4.15 -10.61
C ILE A 26 13.19 3.34 -11.58
N GLN A 27 13.76 2.42 -12.35
CA GLN A 27 13.01 1.63 -13.32
C GLN A 27 11.98 0.72 -12.66
N PHE A 28 12.22 0.28 -11.43
CA PHE A 28 11.27 -0.49 -10.65
C PHE A 28 10.21 0.41 -9.99
N ALA A 29 10.59 1.55 -9.42
CA ALA A 29 9.68 2.44 -8.72
C ALA A 29 8.72 3.19 -9.64
N LEU A 30 9.14 3.54 -10.88
CA LEU A 30 8.31 4.31 -11.82
C LEU A 30 6.98 3.63 -12.19
N PRO A 31 6.95 2.33 -12.59
CA PRO A 31 5.68 1.64 -12.84
C PRO A 31 4.80 1.52 -11.60
N LEU A 32 5.41 1.36 -10.42
CA LEU A 32 4.67 1.32 -9.16
C LEU A 32 4.02 2.66 -8.85
N LEU A 33 4.77 3.75 -9.01
CA LEU A 33 4.25 5.11 -8.84
C LEU A 33 3.10 5.39 -9.82
N ALA A 34 3.30 5.08 -11.09
CA ALA A 34 2.27 5.23 -12.10
C ALA A 34 1.02 4.41 -11.75
N GLY A 35 1.19 3.16 -11.32
CA GLY A 35 0.09 2.30 -10.88
C GLY A 35 -0.68 2.89 -9.70
N ASN A 36 0.03 3.38 -8.68
CA ASN A 36 -0.60 4.01 -7.52
C ASN A 36 -1.35 5.30 -7.90
N VAL A 37 -0.82 6.10 -8.83
CA VAL A 37 -1.51 7.29 -9.35
C VAL A 37 -2.78 6.88 -10.10
N PHE A 38 -2.70 5.89 -10.99
CA PHE A 38 -3.89 5.35 -11.68
C PHE A 38 -4.93 4.82 -10.69
N GLN A 39 -4.50 4.16 -9.63
CA GLN A 39 -5.39 3.68 -8.57
C GLN A 39 -6.12 4.83 -7.86
N GLN A 40 -5.43 5.91 -7.56
CA GLN A 40 -6.07 7.09 -6.98
C GLN A 40 -7.06 7.76 -7.95
N LEU A 41 -6.71 7.81 -9.23
CA LEU A 41 -7.61 8.38 -10.25
C LEU A 41 -8.90 7.58 -10.37
N TYR A 42 -8.83 6.25 -10.46
CA TYR A 42 -10.07 5.46 -10.56
C TYR A 42 -10.90 5.54 -9.28
N ASN A 43 -10.31 5.54 -8.08
CA ASN A 43 -11.04 5.75 -6.83
C ASN A 43 -11.78 7.10 -6.80
N MET A 44 -11.18 8.14 -7.40
CA MET A 44 -11.85 9.43 -7.56
C MET A 44 -13.03 9.35 -8.55
N VAL A 45 -12.88 8.60 -9.63
CA VAL A 45 -13.97 8.38 -10.62
C VAL A 45 -15.12 7.60 -9.97
N ASP A 46 -14.85 6.52 -9.25
CA ASP A 46 -15.87 5.75 -8.52
C ASP A 46 -16.68 6.66 -7.59
N THR A 47 -15.97 7.47 -6.80
CA THR A 47 -16.60 8.43 -5.87
C THR A 47 -17.43 9.47 -6.61
N TRP A 48 -16.94 9.97 -7.76
CA TRP A 48 -17.64 10.92 -8.59
C TRP A 48 -18.91 10.32 -9.22
N VAL A 49 -18.83 9.09 -9.71
CA VAL A 49 -19.99 8.37 -10.29
C VAL A 49 -21.07 8.19 -9.23
N VAL A 50 -20.70 7.72 -8.04
CA VAL A 50 -21.67 7.53 -6.93
C VAL A 50 -22.29 8.87 -6.53
N GLY A 51 -21.48 9.90 -6.36
CA GLY A 51 -21.94 11.23 -5.91
C GLY A 51 -22.83 11.97 -6.89
N ASN A 52 -22.72 11.71 -8.19
CA ASN A 52 -23.49 12.42 -9.23
C ASN A 52 -24.66 11.62 -9.81
N PHE A 53 -24.63 10.29 -9.78
CA PHE A 53 -25.59 9.43 -10.46
C PHE A 53 -26.35 8.47 -9.52
N VAL A 54 -26.01 8.44 -8.24
CA VAL A 54 -26.70 7.63 -7.23
C VAL A 54 -27.25 8.55 -6.13
N SER A 55 -27.90 8.00 -5.10
CA SER A 55 -28.46 8.78 -3.99
C SER A 55 -27.38 9.26 -2.99
N ASN A 56 -27.73 10.23 -2.14
CA ASN A 56 -26.88 10.69 -1.04
C ASN A 56 -26.60 9.57 -0.03
N GLU A 57 -27.58 8.68 0.20
CA GLU A 57 -27.44 7.52 1.06
C GLU A 57 -26.39 6.56 0.50
N ALA A 58 -26.38 6.34 -0.80
CA ALA A 58 -25.39 5.55 -1.52
C ALA A 58 -23.98 6.14 -1.41
N PHE A 59 -23.86 7.46 -1.59
CA PHE A 59 -22.58 8.15 -1.42
C PHE A 59 -22.06 8.03 0.01
N SER A 60 -22.94 8.17 0.99
CA SER A 60 -22.63 7.99 2.41
C SER A 60 -22.24 6.56 2.73
N ALA A 61 -22.90 5.57 2.10
CA ALA A 61 -22.59 4.15 2.26
C ALA A 61 -21.15 3.83 1.82
N VAL A 62 -20.76 4.27 0.62
CA VAL A 62 -19.38 4.08 0.11
C VAL A 62 -18.35 4.74 1.02
N GLY A 63 -18.66 5.93 1.54
CA GLY A 63 -17.81 6.63 2.51
C GLY A 63 -17.66 5.86 3.82
N THR A 64 -18.75 5.30 4.33
CA THR A 64 -18.79 4.53 5.58
C THR A 64 -17.97 3.24 5.48
N VAL A 65 -18.07 2.50 4.38
CA VAL A 65 -17.36 1.21 4.23
C VAL A 65 -15.89 1.39 3.83
N GLY A 66 -15.50 2.55 3.33
CA GLY A 66 -14.14 2.84 2.85
C GLY A 66 -13.01 2.46 3.82
N PRO A 67 -13.08 2.84 5.10
CA PRO A 67 -12.07 2.46 6.10
C PRO A 67 -11.89 0.95 6.27
N ILE A 68 -12.98 0.17 6.24
CA ILE A 68 -12.94 -1.29 6.33
C ILE A 68 -12.17 -1.85 5.13
N ILE A 69 -12.51 -1.40 3.93
CA ILE A 69 -11.88 -1.85 2.68
C ILE A 69 -10.40 -1.50 2.67
N ASN A 70 -10.03 -0.27 3.04
CA ASN A 70 -8.64 0.18 3.09
C ASN A 70 -7.81 -0.62 4.11
N MET A 71 -8.40 -0.97 5.25
CA MET A 71 -7.75 -1.82 6.24
C MET A 71 -7.48 -3.23 5.68
N LEU A 72 -8.43 -3.81 4.98
CA LEU A 72 -8.30 -5.12 4.32
C LEU A 72 -7.22 -5.07 3.23
N ILE A 73 -7.28 -4.08 2.34
CA ILE A 73 -6.26 -3.91 1.28
C ILE A 73 -4.88 -3.78 1.90
N GLY A 74 -4.72 -2.95 2.93
CA GLY A 74 -3.45 -2.76 3.64
C GLY A 74 -2.94 -4.07 4.25
N PHE A 75 -3.83 -4.84 4.88
CA PHE A 75 -3.47 -6.14 5.46
C PHE A 75 -2.93 -7.10 4.39
N PHE A 76 -3.63 -7.24 3.26
CA PHE A 76 -3.18 -8.13 2.18
C PHE A 76 -1.93 -7.64 1.45
N MET A 77 -1.77 -6.35 1.28
CA MET A 77 -0.53 -5.77 0.77
C MET A 77 0.67 -6.08 1.67
N GLY A 78 0.49 -5.99 2.99
CA GLY A 78 1.52 -6.35 3.95
C GLY A 78 1.90 -7.83 3.88
N LEU A 79 0.91 -8.71 3.82
CA LEU A 79 1.13 -10.16 3.71
C LEU A 79 1.81 -10.54 2.38
N SER A 80 1.35 -9.97 1.28
CA SER A 80 1.98 -10.11 -0.05
C SER A 80 3.42 -9.61 -0.05
N SER A 81 3.70 -8.49 0.64
CA SER A 81 5.07 -7.99 0.82
C SER A 81 5.95 -9.01 1.56
N GLY A 82 5.40 -9.72 2.58
CA GLY A 82 6.11 -10.78 3.27
C GLY A 82 6.53 -11.93 2.36
N ALA A 83 5.61 -12.43 1.55
CA ALA A 83 5.92 -13.44 0.53
C ALA A 83 6.94 -12.91 -0.48
N GLY A 84 6.79 -11.68 -0.94
CA GLY A 84 7.71 -11.00 -1.85
C GLY A 84 9.13 -10.90 -1.31
N VAL A 85 9.30 -10.62 -0.01
CA VAL A 85 10.63 -10.57 0.62
C VAL A 85 11.29 -11.95 0.63
N VAL A 86 10.56 -13.00 1.02
CA VAL A 86 11.11 -14.37 1.03
C VAL A 86 11.53 -14.80 -0.40
N ILE A 87 10.67 -14.53 -1.38
CA ILE A 87 10.95 -14.83 -2.79
C ILE A 87 12.16 -14.04 -3.28
N SER A 88 12.23 -12.72 -3.01
CA SER A 88 13.34 -11.87 -3.48
C SER A 88 14.68 -12.30 -2.92
N GLN A 89 14.75 -12.72 -1.65
CA GLN A 89 15.98 -13.25 -1.06
C GLN A 89 16.41 -14.59 -1.68
N TYR A 90 15.49 -15.54 -1.87
CA TYR A 90 15.83 -16.79 -2.53
C TYR A 90 16.14 -16.61 -4.03
N TYR A 91 15.50 -15.65 -4.69
CA TYR A 91 15.79 -15.27 -6.06
C TYR A 91 17.22 -14.72 -6.18
N GLY A 92 17.62 -13.79 -5.31
CA GLY A 92 18.97 -13.24 -5.24
C GLY A 92 20.03 -14.29 -4.86
N ALA A 93 19.65 -15.27 -4.04
CA ALA A 93 20.52 -16.44 -3.71
C ALA A 93 20.66 -17.46 -4.85
N HIS A 94 20.03 -17.23 -6.00
CA HIS A 94 19.98 -18.15 -7.13
C HIS A 94 19.50 -19.56 -6.76
N ARG A 95 18.49 -19.67 -5.87
CA ARG A 95 17.86 -20.92 -5.42
C ARG A 95 16.45 -21.08 -6.02
N PRO A 96 16.31 -21.45 -7.30
CA PRO A 96 15.02 -21.47 -8.01
C PRO A 96 14.02 -22.44 -7.40
N GLU A 97 14.48 -23.55 -6.81
CA GLU A 97 13.61 -24.52 -6.13
C GLU A 97 12.92 -23.89 -4.92
N LYS A 98 13.68 -23.15 -4.07
CA LYS A 98 13.13 -22.48 -2.90
C LYS A 98 12.19 -21.32 -3.28
N VAL A 99 12.48 -20.63 -4.39
CA VAL A 99 11.56 -19.64 -4.97
C VAL A 99 10.24 -20.32 -5.34
N ARG A 100 10.31 -21.48 -6.04
CA ARG A 100 9.10 -22.23 -6.44
C ARG A 100 8.31 -22.71 -5.24
N ASP A 101 8.97 -23.27 -4.23
CA ASP A 101 8.34 -23.73 -2.99
C ASP A 101 7.62 -22.58 -2.28
N THR A 102 8.27 -21.40 -2.23
CA THR A 102 7.69 -20.17 -1.63
C THR A 102 6.47 -19.68 -2.41
N VAL A 103 6.55 -19.65 -3.74
CA VAL A 103 5.44 -19.24 -4.62
C VAL A 103 4.23 -20.16 -4.44
N HIS A 104 4.43 -21.49 -4.46
CA HIS A 104 3.32 -22.44 -4.27
C HIS A 104 2.70 -22.31 -2.86
N THR A 105 3.54 -22.16 -1.82
CA THR A 105 3.07 -21.94 -0.45
C THR A 105 2.28 -20.63 -0.33
N ALA A 106 2.76 -19.54 -0.94
CA ALA A 106 2.07 -18.25 -0.95
C ALA A 106 0.71 -18.31 -1.66
N MET A 107 0.63 -19.06 -2.77
CA MET A 107 -0.63 -19.24 -3.50
C MET A 107 -1.63 -20.07 -2.70
N VAL A 108 -1.20 -21.17 -2.04
CA VAL A 108 -2.09 -21.95 -1.17
C VAL A 108 -2.57 -21.10 0.02
N LEU A 109 -1.65 -20.36 0.66
CA LEU A 109 -2.02 -19.42 1.73
C LEU A 109 -3.07 -18.42 1.24
N THR A 110 -2.91 -17.88 0.05
CA THR A 110 -3.88 -16.94 -0.55
C THR A 110 -5.24 -17.59 -0.73
N LEU A 111 -5.32 -18.81 -1.26
CA LEU A 111 -6.60 -19.52 -1.43
C LEU A 111 -7.30 -19.80 -0.09
N VAL A 112 -6.54 -20.18 0.93
CA VAL A 112 -7.09 -20.37 2.30
C VAL A 112 -7.63 -19.04 2.83
N LEU A 113 -6.89 -17.95 2.67
CA LEU A 113 -7.33 -16.63 3.11
C LEU A 113 -8.56 -16.13 2.32
N CYS A 114 -8.66 -16.44 1.02
CA CYS A 114 -9.86 -16.15 0.23
C CYS A 114 -11.09 -16.79 0.87
N ALA A 115 -11.03 -18.08 1.20
CA ALA A 115 -12.14 -18.78 1.84
C ALA A 115 -12.46 -18.21 3.22
N VAL A 116 -11.43 -17.99 4.05
CA VAL A 116 -11.58 -17.45 5.41
C VAL A 116 -12.18 -16.04 5.40
N PHE A 117 -11.62 -15.12 4.60
CA PHE A 117 -12.07 -13.72 4.58
C PHE A 117 -13.43 -13.56 3.87
N THR A 118 -13.77 -14.40 2.90
CA THR A 118 -15.13 -14.43 2.36
C THR A 118 -16.13 -14.88 3.43
N ALA A 119 -15.88 -15.99 4.10
CA ALA A 119 -16.80 -16.52 5.10
C ALA A 119 -16.94 -15.60 6.32
N LEU A 120 -15.81 -15.19 6.92
CA LEU A 120 -15.81 -14.29 8.08
C LEU A 120 -16.28 -12.89 7.70
N GLY A 121 -15.88 -12.36 6.53
CA GLY A 121 -16.31 -11.06 6.06
C GLY A 121 -17.83 -10.98 5.95
N LEU A 122 -18.46 -11.93 5.28
CA LEU A 122 -19.92 -11.99 5.15
C LEU A 122 -20.63 -12.15 6.51
N ALA A 123 -20.09 -13.01 7.39
CA ALA A 123 -20.68 -13.24 8.72
C ALA A 123 -20.58 -12.01 9.64
N LEU A 124 -19.52 -11.20 9.50
CA LEU A 124 -19.23 -10.08 10.39
C LEU A 124 -19.76 -8.73 9.90
N ILE A 125 -20.39 -8.65 8.71
CA ILE A 125 -20.94 -7.38 8.18
C ILE A 125 -21.85 -6.67 9.20
N PRO A 126 -22.86 -7.33 9.83
CA PRO A 126 -23.71 -6.65 10.78
C PRO A 126 -22.93 -6.06 11.96
N ALA A 127 -21.99 -6.83 12.53
CA ALA A 127 -21.17 -6.37 13.64
C ALA A 127 -20.22 -5.22 13.26
N MET A 128 -19.69 -5.23 12.05
CA MET A 128 -18.85 -4.13 11.54
C MET A 128 -19.63 -2.83 11.38
N LEU A 129 -20.83 -2.90 10.81
CA LEU A 129 -21.68 -1.73 10.60
C LEU A 129 -22.25 -1.19 11.91
N ASP A 130 -22.57 -2.07 12.86
CA ASP A 130 -23.00 -1.70 14.21
C ASP A 130 -21.88 -0.99 14.98
N LEU A 131 -20.66 -1.57 14.97
CA LEU A 131 -19.48 -0.95 15.59
C LEU A 131 -19.16 0.44 15.04
N MET A 132 -19.48 0.69 13.79
CA MET A 132 -19.30 2.00 13.14
C MET A 132 -20.46 2.97 13.40
N ASN A 133 -21.49 2.56 14.15
CA ASN A 133 -22.72 3.33 14.37
C ASN A 133 -23.33 3.83 13.06
N THR A 134 -23.43 2.95 12.06
CA THR A 134 -23.95 3.28 10.73
C THR A 134 -25.43 3.69 10.84
N PRO A 135 -25.84 4.86 10.32
CA PRO A 135 -27.22 5.29 10.33
C PRO A 135 -28.16 4.29 9.65
N ALA A 136 -29.38 4.12 10.20
CA ALA A 136 -30.35 3.16 9.67
C ALA A 136 -30.69 3.40 8.19
N GLU A 137 -30.67 4.64 7.73
CA GLU A 137 -30.93 5.02 6.33
C GLU A 137 -29.84 4.54 5.36
N VAL A 138 -28.59 4.44 5.83
CA VAL A 138 -27.41 4.06 5.04
C VAL A 138 -27.10 2.55 5.16
N LEU A 139 -27.67 1.90 6.17
CA LEU A 139 -27.40 0.50 6.51
C LEU A 139 -27.69 -0.49 5.35
N PRO A 140 -28.81 -0.41 4.62
CA PRO A 140 -29.09 -1.33 3.51
C PRO A 140 -28.04 -1.25 2.40
N GLU A 141 -27.67 -0.03 2.00
CA GLU A 141 -26.71 0.20 0.92
C GLU A 141 -25.30 -0.24 1.33
N SER A 142 -24.88 0.05 2.58
CA SER A 142 -23.61 -0.41 3.14
C SER A 142 -23.53 -1.94 3.22
N THR A 143 -24.62 -2.58 3.63
CA THR A 143 -24.71 -4.06 3.71
C THR A 143 -24.62 -4.67 2.30
N ALA A 144 -25.34 -4.11 1.32
CA ALA A 144 -25.30 -4.58 -0.05
C ALA A 144 -23.89 -4.45 -0.63
N TYR A 145 -23.24 -3.29 -0.46
CA TYR A 145 -21.88 -3.04 -0.93
C TYR A 145 -20.87 -4.04 -0.33
N LEU A 146 -20.84 -4.16 1.00
CA LEU A 146 -19.92 -5.05 1.68
C LEU A 146 -20.17 -6.53 1.33
N SER A 147 -21.44 -6.94 1.20
CA SER A 147 -21.77 -8.32 0.84
C SER A 147 -21.22 -8.69 -0.55
N ILE A 148 -21.40 -7.82 -1.53
CA ILE A 148 -20.83 -7.99 -2.87
C ILE A 148 -19.31 -7.99 -2.81
N TYR A 149 -18.73 -7.01 -2.09
CA TYR A 149 -17.27 -6.86 -2.00
C TYR A 149 -16.61 -8.08 -1.37
N PHE A 150 -17.11 -8.58 -0.21
CA PHE A 150 -16.58 -9.78 0.44
C PHE A 150 -16.79 -11.05 -0.40
N SER A 151 -17.87 -11.15 -1.15
CA SER A 151 -18.10 -12.26 -2.08
C SER A 151 -17.06 -12.31 -3.21
N GLY A 152 -16.57 -11.15 -3.64
CA GLY A 152 -15.57 -11.01 -4.70
C GLY A 152 -14.14 -10.75 -4.24
N ILE A 153 -13.85 -10.79 -2.94
CA ILE A 153 -12.52 -10.45 -2.36
C ILE A 153 -11.38 -11.32 -2.89
N THR A 154 -11.70 -12.51 -3.38
CA THR A 154 -10.75 -13.45 -4.00
C THR A 154 -9.94 -12.80 -5.11
N GLY A 155 -10.55 -11.98 -5.96
CA GLY A 155 -9.85 -11.24 -7.02
C GLY A 155 -8.77 -10.33 -6.48
N LEU A 156 -9.10 -9.56 -5.43
CA LEU A 156 -8.16 -8.67 -4.75
C LEU A 156 -6.97 -9.43 -4.16
N LEU A 157 -7.23 -10.53 -3.45
CA LEU A 157 -6.19 -11.30 -2.78
C LEU A 157 -5.22 -11.92 -3.78
N ILE A 158 -5.75 -12.57 -4.82
CA ILE A 158 -4.94 -13.21 -5.86
C ILE A 158 -4.13 -12.17 -6.62
N TYR A 159 -4.71 -11.02 -6.97
CA TYR A 159 -3.98 -9.95 -7.63
C TYR A 159 -2.85 -9.41 -6.77
N ASN A 160 -3.09 -9.12 -5.48
CA ASN A 160 -2.07 -8.61 -4.57
C ASN A 160 -0.91 -9.60 -4.38
N MET A 161 -1.22 -10.87 -4.15
CA MET A 161 -0.20 -11.92 -3.98
C MET A 161 0.58 -12.14 -5.28
N GLY A 162 -0.09 -12.31 -6.41
CA GLY A 162 0.55 -12.52 -7.70
C GLY A 162 1.42 -11.34 -8.14
N SER A 163 0.95 -10.11 -7.90
CA SER A 163 1.73 -8.90 -8.12
C SER A 163 2.96 -8.83 -7.20
N GLY A 164 2.83 -9.27 -5.93
CA GLY A 164 3.94 -9.39 -4.99
C GLY A 164 5.00 -10.37 -5.47
N ILE A 165 4.59 -11.53 -6.00
CA ILE A 165 5.47 -12.54 -6.58
C ILE A 165 6.25 -11.97 -7.78
N LEU A 166 5.57 -11.29 -8.71
CA LEU A 166 6.22 -10.68 -9.87
C LEU A 166 7.20 -9.57 -9.44
N ARG A 167 6.81 -8.71 -8.51
CA ARG A 167 7.69 -7.66 -7.96
C ARG A 167 8.94 -8.25 -7.29
N ALA A 168 8.83 -9.39 -6.63
CA ALA A 168 9.97 -10.01 -5.95
C ALA A 168 11.11 -10.41 -6.89
N VAL A 169 10.80 -10.74 -8.14
CA VAL A 169 11.79 -11.03 -9.21
C VAL A 169 12.09 -9.80 -10.09
N GLY A 170 11.75 -8.61 -9.61
CA GLY A 170 12.09 -7.35 -10.27
C GLY A 170 11.10 -6.89 -11.36
N ASP A 171 10.01 -7.60 -11.60
CA ASP A 171 8.99 -7.20 -12.57
C ASP A 171 7.90 -6.34 -11.93
N SER A 172 8.04 -5.03 -12.01
CA SER A 172 7.01 -4.06 -11.60
C SER A 172 6.10 -3.61 -12.76
N ARG A 173 6.46 -3.92 -14.01
CA ARG A 173 5.73 -3.43 -15.18
C ARG A 173 4.43 -4.20 -15.42
N ARG A 174 4.46 -5.55 -15.32
CA ARG A 174 3.25 -6.37 -15.53
C ARG A 174 2.16 -6.06 -14.51
N PRO A 175 2.43 -5.98 -13.19
CA PRO A 175 1.43 -5.52 -12.22
C PRO A 175 0.83 -4.16 -12.55
N PHE A 176 1.64 -3.21 -13.03
CA PHE A 176 1.16 -1.91 -13.49
C PHE A 176 0.17 -2.02 -14.65
N TYR A 177 0.50 -2.80 -15.70
CA TYR A 177 -0.41 -2.98 -16.84
C TYR A 177 -1.74 -3.64 -16.42
N PHE A 178 -1.70 -4.61 -15.52
CA PHE A 178 -2.93 -5.26 -15.02
C PHE A 178 -3.79 -4.27 -14.24
N LEU A 179 -3.16 -3.38 -13.47
CA LEU A 179 -3.87 -2.34 -12.74
C LEU A 179 -4.52 -1.32 -13.70
N VAL A 180 -3.83 -0.91 -14.76
CA VAL A 180 -4.38 -0.01 -15.77
C VAL A 180 -5.59 -0.64 -16.46
N VAL A 181 -5.49 -1.90 -16.88
CA VAL A 181 -6.62 -2.64 -17.49
C VAL A 181 -7.80 -2.70 -16.54
N SER A 182 -7.53 -3.03 -15.27
CA SER A 182 -8.55 -3.08 -14.23
C SER A 182 -9.22 -1.72 -14.00
N ALA A 183 -8.44 -0.65 -13.92
CA ALA A 183 -8.95 0.70 -13.70
C ALA A 183 -9.86 1.18 -14.84
N VAL A 184 -9.44 0.94 -16.09
CA VAL A 184 -10.25 1.29 -17.27
C VAL A 184 -11.53 0.46 -17.31
N LEU A 185 -11.44 -0.84 -17.03
CA LEU A 185 -12.59 -1.73 -16.99
C LEU A 185 -13.56 -1.34 -15.86
N ASN A 186 -13.05 -1.09 -14.67
CA ASN A 186 -13.84 -0.65 -13.51
C ASN A 186 -14.63 0.63 -13.86
N THR A 187 -13.94 1.68 -14.33
CA THR A 187 -14.60 2.93 -14.76
C THR A 187 -15.68 2.70 -15.81
N GLY A 188 -15.41 1.87 -16.81
CA GLY A 188 -16.39 1.54 -17.86
C GLY A 188 -17.60 0.80 -17.31
N LEU A 189 -17.38 -0.15 -16.39
CA LEU A 189 -18.46 -0.91 -15.75
C LEU A 189 -19.26 -0.06 -14.75
N ASP A 190 -18.63 0.87 -14.03
CA ASP A 190 -19.32 1.81 -13.15
C ASP A 190 -20.32 2.66 -13.93
N LEU A 191 -19.87 3.25 -15.03
CA LEU A 191 -20.75 4.03 -15.90
C LEU A 191 -21.89 3.17 -16.48
N LEU A 192 -21.59 1.94 -16.89
CA LEU A 192 -22.58 1.02 -17.45
C LEU A 192 -23.62 0.60 -16.39
N PHE A 193 -23.16 0.13 -15.23
CA PHE A 193 -24.04 -0.43 -14.21
C PHE A 193 -24.84 0.65 -13.48
N VAL A 194 -24.22 1.80 -13.21
CA VAL A 194 -24.88 2.90 -12.49
C VAL A 194 -25.79 3.70 -13.44
N ILE A 195 -25.29 4.12 -14.61
CA ILE A 195 -26.03 5.03 -15.48
C ILE A 195 -27.03 4.27 -16.36
N ARG A 196 -26.62 3.13 -16.96
CA ARG A 196 -27.47 2.41 -17.94
C ARG A 196 -28.39 1.40 -17.27
N PHE A 197 -27.91 0.70 -16.25
CA PHE A 197 -28.67 -0.36 -15.56
C PHE A 197 -29.29 0.10 -14.25
N HIS A 198 -28.99 1.30 -13.76
CA HIS A 198 -29.52 1.91 -12.54
C HIS A 198 -29.36 1.00 -11.30
N MET A 199 -28.21 0.31 -11.20
CA MET A 199 -27.96 -0.65 -10.12
C MET A 199 -27.52 0.03 -8.81
N GLY A 200 -27.37 1.35 -8.78
CA GLY A 200 -26.96 2.08 -7.58
C GLY A 200 -25.60 1.65 -7.03
N VAL A 201 -25.51 1.58 -5.71
CA VAL A 201 -24.28 1.16 -4.97
C VAL A 201 -23.86 -0.28 -5.35
N ALA A 202 -24.81 -1.16 -5.54
CA ALA A 202 -24.52 -2.54 -5.94
C ALA A 202 -23.79 -2.59 -7.29
N GLY A 203 -24.10 -1.67 -8.23
CA GLY A 203 -23.43 -1.57 -9.51
C GLY A 203 -21.95 -1.25 -9.37
N VAL A 204 -21.59 -0.30 -8.51
CA VAL A 204 -20.19 0.05 -8.21
C VAL A 204 -19.45 -1.11 -7.56
N ALA A 205 -20.07 -1.78 -6.59
CA ALA A 205 -19.49 -2.96 -5.96
C ALA A 205 -19.21 -4.08 -6.98
N TRP A 206 -20.16 -4.37 -7.86
CA TRP A 206 -19.98 -5.36 -8.94
C TRP A 206 -18.90 -4.96 -9.93
N ALA A 207 -18.85 -3.69 -10.34
CA ALA A 207 -17.80 -3.18 -11.23
C ALA A 207 -16.41 -3.39 -10.62
N THR A 208 -16.26 -3.08 -9.33
CA THR A 208 -15.00 -3.23 -8.60
C THR A 208 -14.55 -4.69 -8.55
N ILE A 209 -15.42 -5.62 -8.14
CA ILE A 209 -15.02 -7.03 -8.01
C ILE A 209 -14.77 -7.70 -9.36
N ILE A 210 -15.49 -7.33 -10.42
CA ILE A 210 -15.25 -7.82 -11.79
C ILE A 210 -13.88 -7.33 -12.27
N ALA A 211 -13.56 -6.04 -12.10
CA ALA A 211 -12.28 -5.47 -12.48
C ALA A 211 -11.12 -6.13 -11.72
N GLN A 212 -11.28 -6.38 -10.42
CA GLN A 212 -10.30 -7.13 -9.60
C GLN A 212 -10.17 -8.58 -10.04
N ALA A 213 -11.27 -9.26 -10.41
CA ALA A 213 -11.23 -10.61 -10.93
C ALA A 213 -10.47 -10.69 -12.27
N VAL A 214 -10.64 -9.72 -13.15
CA VAL A 214 -9.87 -9.63 -14.41
C VAL A 214 -8.39 -9.45 -14.12
N SER A 215 -8.00 -8.58 -13.18
CA SER A 215 -6.61 -8.43 -12.75
C SER A 215 -6.03 -9.74 -12.19
N ALA A 216 -6.82 -10.47 -11.40
CA ALA A 216 -6.43 -11.77 -10.85
C ALA A 216 -6.20 -12.80 -11.97
N VAL A 217 -7.09 -12.86 -12.96
CA VAL A 217 -6.93 -13.74 -14.12
C VAL A 217 -5.68 -13.39 -14.92
N LEU A 218 -5.43 -12.10 -15.16
CA LEU A 218 -4.24 -11.66 -15.89
C LEU A 218 -2.94 -12.03 -15.17
N VAL A 219 -2.86 -11.80 -13.86
CA VAL A 219 -1.66 -12.14 -13.08
C VAL A 219 -1.45 -13.65 -13.02
N LEU A 220 -2.52 -14.44 -12.82
CA LEU A 220 -2.45 -15.89 -12.83
C LEU A 220 -2.03 -16.45 -14.20
N ALA A 221 -2.61 -15.92 -15.29
CA ALA A 221 -2.26 -16.33 -16.64
C ALA A 221 -0.75 -16.11 -16.92
N VAL A 222 -0.18 -15.02 -16.44
CA VAL A 222 1.25 -14.76 -16.55
C VAL A 222 2.05 -15.70 -15.67
N LEU A 223 1.69 -15.90 -14.41
CA LEU A 223 2.40 -16.81 -13.50
C LEU A 223 2.33 -18.27 -13.93
N MET A 224 1.27 -18.70 -14.60
CA MET A 224 1.13 -20.06 -15.10
C MET A 224 1.88 -20.32 -16.42
N ARG A 225 2.07 -19.25 -17.23
CA ARG A 225 2.70 -19.34 -18.56
C ARG A 225 4.17 -18.93 -18.61
N THR A 226 4.68 -18.34 -17.51
CA THR A 226 6.09 -17.90 -17.47
C THR A 226 7.05 -19.08 -17.42
N ASP A 227 8.23 -18.91 -18.03
CA ASP A 227 9.35 -19.88 -17.93
C ASP A 227 10.29 -19.54 -16.75
N SER A 228 9.92 -18.54 -15.94
CA SER A 228 10.67 -18.14 -14.75
C SER A 228 10.48 -19.12 -13.59
N CYS A 229 11.37 -19.05 -12.60
CA CYS A 229 11.28 -19.82 -11.35
C CYS A 229 10.02 -19.53 -10.53
N VAL A 230 9.28 -18.42 -10.82
CA VAL A 230 8.02 -18.07 -10.18
C VAL A 230 6.80 -18.72 -10.84
N ARG A 231 6.98 -19.63 -11.78
CA ARG A 231 5.88 -20.34 -12.44
C ARG A 231 5.00 -21.07 -11.42
N VAL A 232 3.69 -20.83 -11.51
CA VAL A 232 2.67 -21.52 -10.72
C VAL A 232 2.20 -22.76 -11.49
N GLU A 233 2.36 -23.93 -10.90
CA GLU A 233 1.88 -25.21 -11.41
C GLU A 233 0.78 -25.73 -10.48
N LEU A 234 -0.48 -25.73 -10.92
CA LEU A 234 -1.63 -26.10 -10.09
C LEU A 234 -1.51 -27.51 -9.48
N ARG A 235 -0.89 -28.45 -10.20
CA ARG A 235 -0.68 -29.83 -9.72
C ARG A 235 0.38 -29.95 -8.63
N ARG A 236 1.20 -28.91 -8.42
CA ARG A 236 2.28 -28.87 -7.43
C ARG A 236 1.97 -27.93 -6.27
N LEU A 237 0.75 -27.42 -6.19
CA LEU A 237 0.34 -26.59 -5.08
C LEU A 237 0.36 -27.39 -3.78
N ARG A 238 1.26 -27.01 -2.88
CA ARG A 238 1.38 -27.56 -1.54
C ARG A 238 2.01 -26.57 -0.59
N VAL A 239 1.78 -26.77 0.70
CA VAL A 239 2.37 -25.94 1.76
C VAL A 239 3.73 -26.51 2.15
N HIS A 240 4.76 -25.68 2.05
CA HIS A 240 6.06 -25.94 2.65
C HIS A 240 6.15 -25.14 3.96
N TRP A 241 6.11 -25.85 5.09
CA TRP A 241 6.00 -25.24 6.40
C TRP A 241 7.11 -24.25 6.72
N ASP A 242 8.35 -24.51 6.26
CA ASP A 242 9.47 -23.59 6.44
C ASP A 242 9.24 -22.26 5.70
N MET A 243 8.71 -22.34 4.47
CA MET A 243 8.38 -21.16 3.68
C MET A 243 7.20 -20.41 4.28
N LEU A 244 6.18 -21.14 4.74
CA LEU A 244 5.02 -20.54 5.41
C LEU A 244 5.43 -19.76 6.67
N LYS A 245 6.27 -20.34 7.53
CA LYS A 245 6.80 -19.68 8.72
C LYS A 245 7.54 -18.38 8.37
N LYS A 246 8.37 -18.40 7.32
CA LYS A 246 9.10 -17.20 6.86
C LYS A 246 8.14 -16.15 6.30
N ILE A 247 7.15 -16.53 5.47
CA ILE A 247 6.13 -15.63 4.94
C ILE A 247 5.33 -14.97 6.07
N VAL A 248 4.85 -15.75 7.03
CA VAL A 248 4.06 -15.26 8.17
C VAL A 248 4.90 -14.36 9.08
N ARG A 249 6.14 -14.74 9.38
CA ARG A 249 7.07 -13.95 10.20
C ARG A 249 7.33 -12.54 9.65
N VAL A 250 7.38 -12.40 8.33
CA VAL A 250 7.60 -11.09 7.68
C VAL A 250 6.28 -10.42 7.35
N GLY A 251 5.30 -11.17 6.85
CA GLY A 251 4.06 -10.66 6.32
C GLY A 251 3.06 -10.19 7.37
N ILE A 252 2.88 -10.94 8.47
CA ILE A 252 1.92 -10.54 9.53
C ILE A 252 2.31 -9.22 10.20
N PRO A 253 3.57 -8.99 10.63
CA PRO A 253 3.94 -7.69 11.16
C PRO A 253 3.77 -6.54 10.15
N ALA A 254 4.08 -6.77 8.87
CA ALA A 254 3.87 -5.77 7.83
C ALA A 254 2.37 -5.47 7.61
N ALA A 255 1.52 -6.50 7.66
CA ALA A 255 0.08 -6.38 7.54
C ALA A 255 -0.52 -5.59 8.73
N LEU A 256 -0.13 -5.95 9.96
CA LEU A 256 -0.56 -5.24 11.17
C LEU A 256 -0.11 -3.78 11.18
N GLN A 257 1.12 -3.51 10.75
CA GLN A 257 1.65 -2.15 10.61
C GLN A 257 0.75 -1.29 9.73
N MET A 258 0.33 -1.79 8.56
CA MET A 258 -0.53 -1.04 7.63
C MET A 258 -1.94 -0.82 8.20
N ALA A 259 -2.55 -1.87 8.75
CA ALA A 259 -3.90 -1.81 9.30
C ALA A 259 -3.98 -0.85 10.52
N VAL A 260 -3.04 -0.96 11.45
CA VAL A 260 -3.07 -0.16 12.68
C VAL A 260 -2.69 1.30 12.44
N THR A 261 -1.82 1.58 11.47
CA THR A 261 -1.53 2.97 11.08
C THR A 261 -2.77 3.66 10.52
N ALA A 262 -3.54 2.98 9.67
CA ALA A 262 -4.81 3.48 9.17
C ALA A 262 -5.80 3.77 10.32
N PHE A 263 -5.94 2.86 11.27
CA PHE A 263 -6.79 3.02 12.44
C PHE A 263 -6.37 4.22 13.31
N SER A 264 -5.07 4.42 13.54
CA SER A 264 -4.57 5.56 14.30
C SER A 264 -4.94 6.92 13.72
N ASN A 265 -5.08 7.02 12.39
CA ASN A 265 -5.48 8.26 11.74
C ASN A 265 -6.95 8.63 12.04
N VAL A 266 -7.82 7.66 12.34
CA VAL A 266 -9.21 7.89 12.76
C VAL A 266 -9.26 8.70 14.06
N PHE A 267 -8.38 8.40 15.02
CA PHE A 267 -8.32 9.17 16.26
C PHE A 267 -7.91 10.61 16.03
N VAL A 268 -6.93 10.86 15.16
CA VAL A 268 -6.53 12.23 14.81
C VAL A 268 -7.72 13.00 14.20
N GLN A 269 -8.47 12.36 13.31
CA GLN A 269 -9.66 12.93 12.72
C GLN A 269 -10.68 13.37 13.79
N SER A 270 -10.83 12.60 14.85
CA SER A 270 -11.72 12.95 15.97
C SER A 270 -11.35 14.29 16.65
N TYR A 271 -10.05 14.56 16.84
CA TYR A 271 -9.59 15.84 17.36
C TYR A 271 -9.82 16.99 16.37
N ILE A 272 -9.61 16.74 15.07
CA ILE A 272 -9.83 17.76 14.03
C ILE A 272 -11.31 18.13 13.91
N ASN A 273 -12.21 17.16 14.07
CA ASN A 273 -13.66 17.39 13.99
C ASN A 273 -14.17 18.40 15.03
N HIS A 274 -13.45 18.54 16.14
CA HIS A 274 -13.79 19.51 17.19
C HIS A 274 -13.73 20.98 16.70
N PHE A 275 -12.96 21.29 15.66
CA PHE A 275 -12.78 22.66 15.15
C PHE A 275 -13.84 23.09 14.12
N GLY A 276 -14.85 22.26 13.88
CA GLY A 276 -15.99 22.57 13.03
C GLY A 276 -15.83 22.22 11.56
N ALA A 277 -16.90 22.40 10.79
CA ALA A 277 -17.03 21.90 9.42
C ALA A 277 -16.01 22.48 8.42
N ASP A 278 -15.66 23.76 8.56
CA ASP A 278 -14.70 24.42 7.67
C ASP A 278 -13.27 23.89 7.89
N CYS A 279 -12.90 23.63 9.15
CA CYS A 279 -11.64 22.99 9.48
C CYS A 279 -11.58 21.56 8.98
N MET A 280 -12.65 20.78 9.14
CA MET A 280 -12.77 19.41 8.60
C MET A 280 -12.60 19.40 7.08
N SER A 281 -13.20 20.35 6.38
CA SER A 281 -13.07 20.50 4.92
C SER A 281 -11.64 20.86 4.51
N GLY A 282 -10.99 21.77 5.23
CA GLY A 282 -9.58 22.13 5.03
C GLY A 282 -8.64 20.96 5.30
N TRP A 283 -8.89 20.20 6.36
CA TRP A 283 -8.19 18.96 6.66
C TRP A 283 -8.35 17.92 5.56
N THR A 284 -9.55 17.75 5.01
CA THR A 284 -9.82 16.83 3.91
C THR A 284 -9.02 17.23 2.66
N ALA A 285 -8.98 18.51 2.31
CA ALA A 285 -8.16 19.01 1.20
C ALA A 285 -6.66 18.71 1.44
N TYR A 286 -6.17 18.99 2.65
CA TYR A 286 -4.79 18.67 3.06
C TYR A 286 -4.50 17.18 2.90
N THR A 287 -5.35 16.28 3.42
CA THR A 287 -5.11 14.83 3.36
C THR A 287 -5.09 14.27 1.94
N LYS A 288 -5.84 14.85 1.01
CA LYS A 288 -5.78 14.47 -0.41
C LYS A 288 -4.44 14.78 -1.05
N ILE A 289 -3.88 15.95 -0.72
CA ILE A 289 -2.56 16.37 -1.20
C ILE A 289 -1.46 15.54 -0.52
N ASP A 290 -1.58 15.31 0.80
CA ASP A 290 -0.71 14.46 1.59
C ASP A 290 -0.57 13.05 0.99
N GLN A 291 -1.70 12.42 0.64
CA GLN A 291 -1.70 11.11 -0.01
C GLN A 291 -0.88 11.10 -1.31
N LEU A 292 -1.00 12.13 -2.16
CA LEU A 292 -0.23 12.24 -3.39
C LEU A 292 1.27 12.37 -3.12
N MET A 293 1.65 13.11 -2.07
CA MET A 293 3.06 13.27 -1.67
C MET A 293 3.68 11.96 -1.16
N PHE A 294 2.89 11.06 -0.58
CA PHE A 294 3.37 9.75 -0.12
C PHE A 294 3.58 8.72 -1.23
N LEU A 295 2.94 8.84 -2.39
CA LEU A 295 3.03 7.85 -3.47
C LEU A 295 4.48 7.58 -3.97
N PRO A 296 5.30 8.61 -4.25
CA PRO A 296 6.70 8.40 -4.64
C PRO A 296 7.52 7.75 -3.53
N MET A 297 7.32 8.15 -2.28
CA MET A 297 8.05 7.60 -1.13
C MET A 297 7.74 6.10 -0.95
N GLN A 298 6.47 5.72 -1.02
CA GLN A 298 6.03 4.32 -0.91
C GLN A 298 6.57 3.47 -2.07
N SER A 299 6.54 4.00 -3.29
CA SER A 299 7.04 3.30 -4.47
C SER A 299 8.55 3.06 -4.39
N LEU A 300 9.32 4.04 -3.93
CA LEU A 300 10.75 3.91 -3.68
C LEU A 300 11.07 2.99 -2.49
N ALA A 301 10.27 3.03 -1.43
CA ALA A 301 10.43 2.12 -0.29
C ALA A 301 10.21 0.66 -0.69
N LEU A 302 9.21 0.39 -1.55
CA LEU A 302 8.97 -0.95 -2.08
C LEU A 302 10.09 -1.40 -3.03
N SER A 303 10.62 -0.47 -3.84
CA SER A 303 11.81 -0.71 -4.68
C SER A 303 13.03 -1.07 -3.81
N ALA A 304 13.27 -0.31 -2.74
CA ALA A 304 14.34 -0.59 -1.80
C ALA A 304 14.16 -1.95 -1.10
N THR A 305 12.92 -2.32 -0.74
CA THR A 305 12.61 -3.62 -0.14
C THR A 305 13.02 -4.78 -1.05
N THR A 306 12.64 -4.74 -2.32
CA THR A 306 12.99 -5.79 -3.30
C THR A 306 14.50 -5.79 -3.59
N PHE A 307 15.10 -4.61 -3.78
CA PHE A 307 16.53 -4.47 -4.03
C PHE A 307 17.36 -5.03 -2.88
N VAL A 308 17.03 -4.67 -1.64
CA VAL A 308 17.71 -5.20 -0.44
C VAL A 308 17.51 -6.70 -0.32
N GLY A 309 16.28 -7.20 -0.53
CA GLY A 309 15.98 -8.62 -0.48
C GLY A 309 16.86 -9.43 -1.44
N GLN A 310 16.92 -9.04 -2.71
CA GLN A 310 17.74 -9.74 -3.71
C GLN A 310 19.24 -9.67 -3.38
N ASN A 311 19.77 -8.51 -3.01
CA ASN A 311 21.21 -8.35 -2.73
C ASN A 311 21.64 -9.07 -1.44
N LEU A 312 20.81 -9.06 -0.39
CA LEU A 312 21.09 -9.85 0.82
C LEU A 312 20.98 -11.35 0.55
N GLY A 313 20.03 -11.76 -0.31
CA GLY A 313 19.96 -13.14 -0.79
C GLY A 313 21.24 -13.58 -1.48
N ALA A 314 21.82 -12.72 -2.33
CA ALA A 314 23.10 -12.95 -3.00
C ALA A 314 24.32 -12.85 -2.05
N GLY A 315 24.13 -12.47 -0.77
CA GLY A 315 25.23 -12.25 0.17
C GLY A 315 25.94 -10.90 0.03
N ASP A 316 25.50 -10.01 -0.87
CA ASP A 316 26.12 -8.70 -1.10
C ASP A 316 25.50 -7.63 -0.18
N THR A 317 25.87 -7.68 1.10
CA THR A 317 25.44 -6.68 2.09
C THR A 317 25.92 -5.25 1.76
N PRO A 318 27.16 -5.03 1.29
CA PRO A 318 27.61 -3.68 0.91
C PRO A 318 26.75 -3.06 -0.19
N ARG A 319 26.41 -3.83 -1.22
CA ARG A 319 25.53 -3.37 -2.30
C ARG A 319 24.11 -3.09 -1.81
N ALA A 320 23.55 -3.94 -0.94
CA ALA A 320 22.27 -3.68 -0.29
C ALA A 320 22.27 -2.34 0.45
N GLN A 321 23.30 -2.05 1.25
CA GLN A 321 23.44 -0.78 1.98
C GLN A 321 23.59 0.42 1.04
N GLN A 322 24.36 0.29 -0.05
CA GLN A 322 24.45 1.33 -1.08
C GLN A 322 23.09 1.59 -1.73
N GLY A 323 22.31 0.55 -1.99
CA GLY A 323 20.94 0.66 -2.49
C GLY A 323 20.04 1.48 -1.58
N VAL A 324 20.08 1.23 -0.27
CA VAL A 324 19.33 1.99 0.72
C VAL A 324 19.73 3.46 0.72
N ARG A 325 21.03 3.78 0.69
CA ARG A 325 21.52 5.16 0.63
C ARG A 325 21.07 5.87 -0.66
N ARG A 326 21.16 5.20 -1.80
CA ARG A 326 20.68 5.74 -3.09
C ARG A 326 19.17 5.94 -3.10
N ALA A 327 18.39 4.97 -2.61
CA ALA A 327 16.94 5.08 -2.52
C ALA A 327 16.53 6.25 -1.61
N LEU A 328 17.21 6.44 -0.47
CA LEU A 328 16.97 7.58 0.41
C LEU A 328 17.28 8.91 -0.29
N GLY A 329 18.44 9.02 -0.96
CA GLY A 329 18.81 10.23 -1.70
C GLY A 329 17.81 10.58 -2.80
N ILE A 330 17.34 9.59 -3.57
CA ILE A 330 16.30 9.78 -4.60
C ILE A 330 14.98 10.21 -3.95
N SER A 331 14.58 9.55 -2.86
CA SER A 331 13.33 9.86 -2.15
C SER A 331 13.34 11.29 -1.61
N LEU A 332 14.44 11.71 -0.97
CA LEU A 332 14.60 13.07 -0.47
C LEU A 332 14.58 14.11 -1.60
N ALA A 333 15.28 13.86 -2.71
CA ALA A 333 15.32 14.76 -3.86
C ALA A 333 13.94 14.91 -4.51
N VAL A 334 13.25 13.80 -4.78
CA VAL A 334 11.91 13.82 -5.38
C VAL A 334 10.92 14.53 -4.45
N THR A 335 10.95 14.21 -3.16
CA THR A 335 10.05 14.82 -2.17
C THR A 335 10.33 16.32 -2.03
N ALA A 336 11.61 16.76 -1.98
CA ALA A 336 11.96 18.16 -1.93
C ALA A 336 11.46 18.93 -3.17
N VAL A 337 11.63 18.34 -4.37
CA VAL A 337 11.13 18.94 -5.63
C VAL A 337 9.59 19.06 -5.61
N LEU A 338 8.87 18.03 -5.18
CA LEU A 338 7.40 18.05 -5.11
C LEU A 338 6.88 18.96 -3.98
N MET A 339 7.65 19.13 -2.91
CA MET A 339 7.29 19.99 -1.79
C MET A 339 7.28 21.48 -2.18
N VAL A 340 8.16 21.91 -3.05
CA VAL A 340 8.25 23.33 -3.47
C VAL A 340 6.91 23.84 -4.05
N PRO A 341 6.31 23.21 -5.07
CA PRO A 341 5.01 23.66 -5.57
C PRO A 341 3.90 23.53 -4.52
N VAL A 342 3.94 22.53 -3.64
CA VAL A 342 2.94 22.38 -2.57
C VAL A 342 2.99 23.58 -1.62
N LEU A 343 4.17 24.05 -1.23
CA LEU A 343 4.35 25.20 -0.37
C LEU A 343 4.00 26.52 -1.05
N LEU A 344 4.39 26.68 -2.32
CA LEU A 344 4.15 27.91 -3.09
C LEU A 344 2.66 28.08 -3.47
N PHE A 345 2.04 26.99 -3.91
CA PHE A 345 0.67 26.97 -4.40
C PHE A 345 -0.34 26.39 -3.39
N ALA A 346 -0.01 26.35 -2.10
CA ALA A 346 -0.89 25.80 -1.06
C ALA A 346 -2.31 26.38 -1.08
N PRO A 347 -2.53 27.71 -1.23
CA PRO A 347 -3.88 28.27 -1.33
C PRO A 347 -4.64 27.78 -2.56
N GLN A 348 -3.98 27.73 -3.73
CA GLN A 348 -4.60 27.29 -4.99
C GLN A 348 -4.92 25.80 -4.96
N LEU A 349 -4.03 24.99 -4.40
CA LEU A 349 -4.23 23.55 -4.23
C LEU A 349 -5.41 23.26 -3.30
N THR A 350 -5.55 23.99 -2.20
CA THR A 350 -6.71 23.87 -1.30
C THR A 350 -7.98 24.37 -1.98
N ALA A 351 -7.91 25.54 -2.66
CA ALA A 351 -9.04 26.12 -3.37
C ALA A 351 -9.57 25.25 -4.52
N PHE A 352 -8.74 24.35 -5.06
CA PHE A 352 -9.17 23.35 -6.05
C PHE A 352 -10.25 22.42 -5.49
N PHE A 353 -10.14 22.04 -4.20
CA PHE A 353 -11.10 21.18 -3.53
C PHE A 353 -12.29 21.95 -2.97
N ASN A 354 -12.05 23.14 -2.39
CA ASN A 354 -13.11 23.98 -1.83
C ASN A 354 -12.68 25.45 -1.85
N ARG A 355 -13.51 26.31 -2.44
CA ARG A 355 -13.23 27.75 -2.65
C ARG A 355 -13.61 28.65 -1.49
N LYS A 356 -14.22 28.11 -0.42
CA LYS A 356 -14.59 28.87 0.76
C LYS A 356 -13.33 29.42 1.46
N ALA A 357 -13.29 30.71 1.76
CA ALA A 357 -12.09 31.39 2.26
C ALA A 357 -11.53 30.73 3.55
N GLU A 358 -12.42 30.37 4.48
CA GLU A 358 -12.06 29.73 5.74
C GLU A 358 -11.43 28.35 5.51
N VAL A 359 -11.98 27.56 4.58
CA VAL A 359 -11.46 26.23 4.20
C VAL A 359 -10.09 26.36 3.57
N VAL A 360 -9.92 27.34 2.68
CA VAL A 360 -8.61 27.64 2.05
C VAL A 360 -7.59 28.06 3.08
N ALA A 361 -7.97 28.86 4.06
CA ALA A 361 -7.09 29.28 5.14
C ALA A 361 -6.60 28.09 5.97
N TYR A 362 -7.50 27.19 6.40
CA TYR A 362 -7.16 25.99 7.16
C TYR A 362 -6.27 25.04 6.37
N GLY A 363 -6.62 24.70 5.14
CA GLY A 363 -5.83 23.79 4.31
C GLY A 363 -4.45 24.34 3.97
N THR A 364 -4.36 25.66 3.69
CA THR A 364 -3.09 26.36 3.45
C THR A 364 -2.19 26.34 4.68
N LEU A 365 -2.76 26.60 5.87
CA LEU A 365 -2.04 26.53 7.13
C LEU A 365 -1.41 25.13 7.31
N LEU A 366 -2.23 24.09 7.18
CA LEU A 366 -1.80 22.70 7.33
C LEU A 366 -0.69 22.32 6.33
N LEU A 367 -0.88 22.64 5.05
CA LEU A 367 0.11 22.36 4.01
C LEU A 367 1.45 23.05 4.28
N ARG A 368 1.43 24.32 4.65
CA ARG A 368 2.67 25.09 4.88
C ARG A 368 3.45 24.62 6.12
N TYR A 369 2.76 24.22 7.18
CA TYR A 369 3.41 23.85 8.42
C TYR A 369 3.78 22.38 8.50
N ILE A 370 3.01 21.47 7.87
CA ILE A 370 3.27 20.02 7.94
C ILE A 370 4.20 19.56 6.80
N SER A 371 4.05 20.10 5.58
CA SER A 371 4.79 19.61 4.40
C SER A 371 6.31 19.59 4.54
N PRO A 372 6.99 20.55 5.20
CA PRO A 372 8.45 20.49 5.38
C PRO A 372 8.92 19.22 6.07
N PHE A 373 8.08 18.59 6.87
CA PHE A 373 8.41 17.36 7.60
C PHE A 373 8.25 16.09 6.78
N TYR A 374 7.78 16.16 5.52
CA TYR A 374 7.76 14.98 4.63
C TYR A 374 9.14 14.37 4.40
N LEU A 375 10.20 15.16 4.54
CA LEU A 375 11.58 14.64 4.47
C LEU A 375 11.86 13.61 5.58
N LEU A 376 11.24 13.72 6.75
CA LEU A 376 11.32 12.70 7.81
C LEU A 376 10.60 11.42 7.39
N CYS A 377 9.49 11.54 6.64
CA CYS A 377 8.78 10.37 6.13
C CYS A 377 9.62 9.56 5.15
N CYS A 378 10.47 10.22 4.33
CA CYS A 378 11.42 9.53 3.45
C CYS A 378 12.35 8.62 4.25
N ILE A 379 12.90 9.11 5.38
CA ILE A 379 13.80 8.36 6.25
C ILE A 379 13.09 7.12 6.78
N ASN A 380 11.94 7.32 7.40
CA ASN A 380 11.12 6.26 7.96
C ASN A 380 10.73 5.21 6.89
N GLN A 381 10.18 5.63 5.75
CA GLN A 381 9.70 4.73 4.71
C GLN A 381 10.83 3.89 4.09
N ILE A 382 11.97 4.52 3.74
CA ILE A 382 13.09 3.82 3.10
C ILE A 382 13.77 2.86 4.06
N TYR A 383 14.07 3.27 5.30
CA TYR A 383 14.71 2.36 6.26
C TYR A 383 13.77 1.24 6.72
N SER A 384 12.48 1.50 6.91
CA SER A 384 11.50 0.44 7.19
C SER A 384 11.39 -0.55 6.03
N GLY A 385 11.41 -0.05 4.78
CA GLY A 385 11.46 -0.87 3.58
C GLY A 385 12.72 -1.74 3.52
N ALA A 386 13.88 -1.18 3.84
CA ALA A 386 15.16 -1.89 3.89
C ALA A 386 15.18 -3.00 4.94
N LEU A 387 14.71 -2.71 6.16
CA LEU A 387 14.60 -3.69 7.24
C LEU A 387 13.63 -4.83 6.88
N ARG A 388 12.51 -4.49 6.25
CA ARG A 388 11.56 -5.47 5.71
C ARG A 388 12.20 -6.36 4.66
N GLY A 389 12.93 -5.77 3.70
CA GLY A 389 13.69 -6.49 2.67
C GLY A 389 14.74 -7.42 3.26
N ALA A 390 15.33 -7.07 4.40
CA ALA A 390 16.23 -7.94 5.17
C ALA A 390 15.50 -9.12 5.88
N GLY A 391 14.16 -9.10 5.93
CA GLY A 391 13.37 -10.13 6.60
C GLY A 391 12.91 -9.73 8.02
N ASN A 392 13.19 -8.51 8.46
CA ASN A 392 12.77 -7.99 9.75
C ASN A 392 11.65 -6.96 9.61
N SER A 393 10.41 -7.41 9.61
CA SER A 393 9.22 -6.54 9.63
C SER A 393 8.74 -6.22 11.06
N GLN A 394 9.18 -6.98 12.06
CA GLN A 394 8.72 -6.82 13.44
C GLN A 394 9.18 -5.49 14.03
N VAL A 395 10.44 -5.14 13.84
CA VAL A 395 10.99 -3.90 14.40
C VAL A 395 10.37 -2.65 13.77
N PRO A 396 10.28 -2.51 12.43
CA PRO A 396 9.52 -1.41 11.83
C PRO A 396 8.08 -1.32 12.32
N MET A 397 7.38 -2.46 12.48
CA MET A 397 6.04 -2.49 13.04
C MET A 397 6.01 -1.91 14.45
N VAL A 398 6.86 -2.38 15.37
CA VAL A 398 6.89 -1.92 16.76
C VAL A 398 7.22 -0.43 16.84
N ILE A 399 8.20 0.04 16.06
CA ILE A 399 8.58 1.46 16.03
C ILE A 399 7.41 2.32 15.53
N MET A 400 6.74 1.90 14.44
CA MET A 400 5.61 2.66 13.89
C MET A 400 4.40 2.66 14.82
N LEU A 401 4.08 1.52 15.45
CA LEU A 401 3.02 1.46 16.46
C LEU A 401 3.34 2.34 17.67
N GLY A 402 4.56 2.26 18.18
CA GLY A 402 5.02 3.11 19.28
C GLY A 402 4.94 4.60 18.95
N SER A 403 5.33 4.98 17.73
CA SER A 403 5.36 6.39 17.31
C SER A 403 3.99 6.94 16.92
N PHE A 404 3.17 6.18 16.17
CA PHE A 404 1.93 6.71 15.62
C PHE A 404 0.69 6.37 16.44
N VAL A 405 0.71 5.25 17.18
CA VAL A 405 -0.43 4.86 18.03
C VAL A 405 -0.20 5.31 19.47
N VAL A 406 0.98 5.08 20.04
CA VAL A 406 1.23 5.43 21.44
C VAL A 406 1.64 6.89 21.58
N PHE A 407 2.83 7.24 21.07
CA PHE A 407 3.40 8.58 21.25
C PHE A 407 2.49 9.69 20.69
N ARG A 408 1.98 9.54 19.46
CA ARG A 408 1.12 10.56 18.85
C ARG A 408 -0.17 10.77 19.62
N GLN A 409 -0.80 9.71 20.15
CA GLN A 409 -2.03 9.87 20.93
C GLN A 409 -1.75 10.53 22.30
N ILE A 410 -0.64 10.19 22.95
CA ILE A 410 -0.20 10.90 24.17
C ILE A 410 0.05 12.38 23.88
N TYR A 411 0.75 12.67 22.78
CA TYR A 411 1.00 14.05 22.34
C TYR A 411 -0.30 14.82 22.14
N LEU A 412 -1.27 14.27 21.40
CA LEU A 412 -2.57 14.90 21.16
C LEU A 412 -3.34 15.12 22.43
N TYR A 413 -3.35 14.15 23.32
CA TYR A 413 -4.01 14.27 24.62
C TYR A 413 -3.40 15.37 25.48
N ILE A 414 -2.08 15.42 25.61
CA ILE A 414 -1.37 16.44 26.39
C ILE A 414 -1.62 17.83 25.77
N MET A 415 -1.47 17.97 24.45
CA MET A 415 -1.69 19.24 23.78
C MET A 415 -3.11 19.76 23.98
N SER A 416 -4.13 18.91 23.75
CA SER A 416 -5.53 19.34 23.81
C SER A 416 -6.01 19.69 25.23
N HIS A 417 -5.47 19.01 26.28
CA HIS A 417 -6.01 19.17 27.64
C HIS A 417 -5.15 20.06 28.55
N TYR A 418 -3.84 20.14 28.31
CA TYR A 418 -2.91 20.79 29.24
C TYR A 418 -2.17 22.01 28.67
N ILE A 419 -2.05 22.12 27.32
CA ILE A 419 -1.21 23.17 26.72
C ILE A 419 -2.09 24.12 25.90
N THR A 420 -2.65 23.65 24.79
CA THR A 420 -3.49 24.50 23.91
C THR A 420 -4.35 23.62 23.02
N ASN A 421 -5.64 23.94 22.95
CA ASN A 421 -6.59 23.25 22.10
C ASN A 421 -6.83 24.09 20.83
N THR A 422 -5.77 24.25 20.01
CA THR A 422 -5.83 24.94 18.72
C THR A 422 -5.35 24.01 17.61
N LEU A 423 -5.80 24.26 16.36
CA LEU A 423 -5.59 23.36 15.24
C LEU A 423 -4.11 23.06 14.98
N LEU A 424 -3.26 24.08 14.90
CA LEU A 424 -1.87 23.90 14.46
C LEU A 424 -1.04 23.03 15.41
N PRO A 425 -1.02 23.27 16.73
CA PRO A 425 -0.33 22.37 17.66
C PRO A 425 -0.83 20.93 17.64
N LEU A 426 -2.13 20.71 17.47
CA LEU A 426 -2.67 19.36 17.33
C LEU A 426 -2.26 18.70 16.01
N ALA A 427 -2.31 19.44 14.90
CA ALA A 427 -1.87 18.96 13.59
C ALA A 427 -0.37 18.62 13.58
N MET A 428 0.45 19.33 14.37
CA MET A 428 1.89 19.01 14.56
C MET A 428 2.14 17.67 15.24
N GLY A 429 1.11 16.98 15.73
CA GLY A 429 1.20 15.57 16.14
C GLY A 429 1.64 14.62 15.03
N TYR A 430 1.39 14.95 13.74
CA TYR A 430 1.92 14.19 12.61
C TYR A 430 3.45 14.34 12.49
N PRO A 431 4.00 15.56 12.35
CA PRO A 431 5.45 15.77 12.34
C PRO A 431 6.16 15.23 13.58
N ALA A 432 5.59 15.39 14.77
CA ALA A 432 6.15 14.85 16.01
C ALA A 432 6.26 13.32 15.96
N GLY A 433 5.20 12.63 15.53
CA GLY A 433 5.21 11.19 15.33
C GLY A 433 6.22 10.75 14.26
N TRP A 434 6.32 11.49 13.15
CA TRP A 434 7.31 11.20 12.11
C TRP A 434 8.74 11.39 12.58
N LEU A 435 9.01 12.40 13.40
CA LEU A 435 10.33 12.63 13.99
C LEU A 435 10.76 11.46 14.88
N VAL A 436 9.89 11.05 15.80
CA VAL A 436 10.17 9.93 16.72
C VAL A 436 10.37 8.64 15.94
N CYS A 437 9.49 8.36 14.98
CA CYS A 437 9.58 7.17 14.12
C CYS A 437 10.87 7.14 13.31
N SER A 438 11.22 8.25 12.67
CA SER A 438 12.42 8.36 11.82
C SER A 438 13.70 8.24 12.64
N ALA A 439 13.74 8.89 13.81
CA ALA A 439 14.88 8.80 14.72
C ALA A 439 15.07 7.36 15.23
N ALA A 440 14.00 6.73 15.70
CA ALA A 440 14.05 5.34 16.19
C ALA A 440 14.45 4.35 15.09
N THR A 441 13.86 4.48 13.89
CA THR A 441 14.17 3.61 12.76
C THR A 441 15.61 3.79 12.29
N LEU A 442 16.11 5.02 12.20
CA LEU A 442 17.49 5.33 11.82
C LEU A 442 18.49 4.78 12.85
N LEU A 443 18.23 4.99 14.14
CA LEU A 443 19.09 4.49 15.22
C LEU A 443 19.15 2.96 15.21
N TYR A 444 18.01 2.30 15.03
CA TYR A 444 17.97 0.85 14.92
C TYR A 444 18.72 0.37 13.68
N TYR A 445 18.46 0.97 12.50
CA TYR A 445 19.12 0.59 11.27
C TYR A 445 20.65 0.70 11.35
N ARG A 446 21.18 1.76 11.99
CA ARG A 446 22.62 1.94 12.19
C ARG A 446 23.25 0.88 13.07
N ARG A 447 22.50 0.37 14.07
CA ARG A 447 22.95 -0.68 15.00
C ARG A 447 22.70 -2.09 14.46
N ALA A 448 21.73 -2.24 13.58
CA ALA A 448 21.37 -3.52 13.01
C ALA A 448 22.41 -3.96 11.98
N ALA A 449 22.97 -5.17 12.17
CA ALA A 449 23.79 -5.82 11.15
C ALA A 449 22.83 -6.41 10.10
N LEU A 450 22.58 -5.64 9.03
CA LEU A 450 21.58 -5.97 8.01
C LEU A 450 21.77 -7.38 7.44
N GLY A 451 23.00 -7.80 7.21
CA GLY A 451 23.32 -9.14 6.69
C GLY A 451 22.99 -10.29 7.63
N ARG A 452 22.92 -10.05 8.96
CA ARG A 452 22.56 -11.09 9.94
C ARG A 452 21.05 -11.35 10.01
N GLN A 453 20.24 -10.52 9.37
CA GLN A 453 18.77 -10.62 9.40
C GLN A 453 18.21 -11.39 8.21
N ARG A 454 19.07 -11.81 7.27
CA ARG A 454 18.64 -12.54 6.07
C ARG A 454 17.92 -13.85 6.41
N LEU A 455 16.94 -14.22 5.57
CA LEU A 455 16.13 -15.42 5.73
C LEU A 455 16.75 -16.66 5.05
N VAL A 456 17.72 -16.44 4.19
CA VAL A 456 18.47 -17.49 3.51
C VAL A 456 19.56 -18.01 4.44
N GLU A 457 19.53 -19.30 4.71
CA GLU A 457 20.52 -19.98 5.52
C GLU A 457 21.81 -20.22 4.70
N ASP A 458 22.98 -20.05 5.32
CA ASP A 458 24.25 -20.52 4.78
C ASP A 458 24.23 -22.05 4.77
N ASN A 459 24.67 -22.68 3.70
CA ASN A 459 24.83 -24.13 3.64
C ASN A 459 26.05 -24.54 4.46
#